data_14b8495c8ad1a9ff24b32085fe1b989b
#
_entry.id   14b8495c8ad1a9ff24b32085fe1b989b
#
_cell.length_a   1.000
_cell.length_b   1.000
_cell.length_c   1.000
_cell.angle_alpha   90.00
_cell.angle_beta   90.00
_cell.angle_gamma   90.00
#
_symmetry.space_group_name_H-M   'P 1'
#
loop_
_entity.id
_entity.type
_entity.pdbx_description
1 polymer ?
#
loop_
_entity_poly.entity_id
_entity_poly.type
_entity_poly.pdbx_seq_one_letter_code
_entity_poly.pdbx_strand_id
1 'polypeptide(L)'
;MQKNNMEEQILLVAKELFMQYGYEGVSTTQVAKAVGCNQALVHYYYRTKQNLFKIICQQEIQKMLKILADIPQEDISFEDFIEKIIEAQIGFLKNNPDAPFFIIGELRHNSEVLKMMRELFSEFGKEIVGKIRLFVQMKQSKGELNDVSVEDLLIDIVSLNVMSFVGQVLFTQILEMDSQTQEDFLERRKIHIKKLILSNIKS
;
A
#
# COMPACT_ATOMS: atom_id res chain seq x y z
N MET A 1 15.08 29.11 0.27
CA MET A 1 14.71 28.17 1.35
C MET A 1 13.21 28.16 1.72
N GLN A 2 12.49 29.30 1.73
CA GLN A 2 11.04 29.32 2.08
C GLN A 2 10.10 28.67 1.03
N LYS A 3 10.49 28.61 -0.24
CA LYS A 3 9.63 28.13 -1.33
C LYS A 3 9.39 26.61 -1.32
N ASN A 4 10.42 25.82 -0.98
CA ASN A 4 10.31 24.36 -0.84
C ASN A 4 9.42 23.94 0.34
N ASN A 5 9.43 24.72 1.41
CA ASN A 5 8.64 24.41 2.61
C ASN A 5 7.12 24.51 2.36
N MET A 6 6.66 25.50 1.58
CA MET A 6 5.24 25.73 1.33
C MET A 6 4.65 24.67 0.37
N GLU A 7 5.39 24.28 -0.66
CA GLU A 7 4.98 23.20 -1.58
C GLU A 7 4.80 21.89 -0.83
N GLU A 8 5.79 21.51 -0.01
CA GLU A 8 5.73 20.33 0.83
C GLU A 8 4.59 20.38 1.85
N GLN A 9 4.35 21.54 2.47
CA GLN A 9 3.24 21.72 3.40
C GLN A 9 1.87 21.53 2.73
N ILE A 10 1.69 22.09 1.53
CA ILE A 10 0.47 21.87 0.74
C ILE A 10 0.26 20.39 0.47
N LEU A 11 1.31 19.68 0.07
CA LEU A 11 1.24 18.25 -0.25
C LEU A 11 0.87 17.41 0.99
N LEU A 12 1.52 17.69 2.12
CA LEU A 12 1.28 16.98 3.39
C LEU A 12 -0.16 17.17 3.87
N VAL A 13 -0.62 18.41 3.97
CA VAL A 13 -1.98 18.75 4.41
C VAL A 13 -3.02 18.20 3.44
N ALA A 14 -2.77 18.29 2.13
CA ALA A 14 -3.66 17.71 1.13
C ALA A 14 -3.76 16.19 1.27
N LYS A 15 -2.63 15.50 1.54
CA LYS A 15 -2.65 14.05 1.81
C LYS A 15 -3.56 13.71 2.99
N GLU A 16 -3.41 14.39 4.13
CA GLU A 16 -4.25 14.17 5.31
C GLU A 16 -5.74 14.37 5.01
N LEU A 17 -6.08 15.49 4.32
CA LEU A 17 -7.45 15.77 3.96
C LEU A 17 -8.04 14.72 3.00
N PHE A 18 -7.30 14.31 1.97
CA PHE A 18 -7.77 13.29 1.03
C PHE A 18 -7.94 11.93 1.71
N MET A 19 -7.05 11.54 2.61
CA MET A 19 -7.18 10.30 3.36
C MET A 19 -8.41 10.30 4.26
N GLN A 20 -8.73 11.45 4.88
CA GLN A 20 -9.85 11.56 5.80
C GLN A 20 -11.21 11.70 5.11
N TYR A 21 -11.28 12.47 4.01
CA TYR A 21 -12.55 12.88 3.38
C TYR A 21 -12.76 12.32 1.97
N GLY A 22 -11.81 11.52 1.46
CA GLY A 22 -11.85 11.03 0.08
C GLY A 22 -11.53 12.10 -0.97
N TYR A 23 -11.36 11.67 -2.21
CA TYR A 23 -11.07 12.59 -3.31
C TYR A 23 -12.17 13.63 -3.49
N GLU A 24 -13.44 13.22 -3.56
CA GLU A 24 -14.56 14.13 -3.80
C GLU A 24 -14.82 15.10 -2.66
N GLY A 25 -14.58 14.69 -1.40
CA GLY A 25 -14.82 15.49 -0.21
C GLY A 25 -13.85 16.65 0.02
N VAL A 26 -12.78 16.78 -0.78
CA VAL A 26 -11.73 17.79 -0.62
C VAL A 26 -11.71 18.76 -1.80
N SER A 27 -11.55 20.05 -1.54
CA SER A 27 -11.30 21.11 -2.54
C SER A 27 -9.95 21.77 -2.34
N THR A 28 -9.39 22.36 -3.40
CA THR A 28 -8.15 23.15 -3.31
C THR A 28 -8.28 24.36 -2.38
N THR A 29 -9.49 24.88 -2.21
CA THR A 29 -9.81 25.95 -1.25
C THR A 29 -9.68 25.48 0.19
N GLN A 30 -10.18 24.27 0.50
CA GLN A 30 -10.03 23.67 1.83
C GLN A 30 -8.56 23.39 2.15
N VAL A 31 -7.79 22.87 1.17
CA VAL A 31 -6.34 22.67 1.32
C VAL A 31 -5.65 24.00 1.61
N ALA A 32 -5.92 25.03 0.82
CA ALA A 32 -5.33 26.36 1.02
C ALA A 32 -5.65 26.93 2.40
N LYS A 33 -6.90 26.81 2.85
CA LYS A 33 -7.33 27.25 4.19
C LYS A 33 -6.63 26.49 5.30
N ALA A 34 -6.48 25.18 5.17
CA ALA A 34 -5.83 24.33 6.17
C ALA A 34 -4.32 24.61 6.28
N VAL A 35 -3.66 24.93 5.16
CA VAL A 35 -2.24 25.33 5.12
C VAL A 35 -2.03 26.76 5.60
N GLY A 36 -3.06 27.61 5.57
CA GLY A 36 -2.95 29.04 5.86
C GLY A 36 -2.41 29.87 4.69
N CYS A 37 -2.66 29.43 3.45
CA CYS A 37 -2.26 30.13 2.23
C CYS A 37 -3.47 30.50 1.36
N ASN A 38 -3.26 31.20 0.25
CA ASN A 38 -4.31 31.45 -0.72
C ASN A 38 -4.43 30.30 -1.74
N GLN A 39 -5.63 30.12 -2.31
CA GLN A 39 -5.90 29.08 -3.31
C GLN A 39 -5.03 29.22 -4.57
N ALA A 40 -4.68 30.46 -4.94
CA ALA A 40 -3.82 30.73 -6.10
C ALA A 40 -2.44 30.06 -5.94
N LEU A 41 -1.94 29.97 -4.69
CA LEU A 41 -0.67 29.30 -4.42
C LEU A 41 -0.76 27.79 -4.59
N VAL A 42 -1.86 27.17 -4.19
CA VAL A 42 -2.11 25.74 -4.45
C VAL A 42 -2.17 25.49 -5.96
N HIS A 43 -2.89 26.33 -6.71
CA HIS A 43 -2.92 26.25 -8.18
C HIS A 43 -1.58 26.54 -8.84
N TYR A 44 -0.77 27.40 -8.27
CA TYR A 44 0.57 27.68 -8.78
C TYR A 44 1.46 26.45 -8.76
N TYR A 45 1.46 25.68 -7.65
CA TYR A 45 2.29 24.48 -7.51
C TYR A 45 1.70 23.26 -8.23
N TYR A 46 0.41 23.04 -8.07
CA TYR A 46 -0.22 21.76 -8.47
C TYR A 46 -1.19 21.85 -9.63
N ARG A 47 -1.55 23.03 -10.08
CA ARG A 47 -2.46 23.32 -11.21
C ARG A 47 -3.91 22.90 -10.96
N THR A 48 -4.14 21.62 -10.67
CA THR A 48 -5.49 21.05 -10.47
C THR A 48 -5.53 20.18 -9.22
N LYS A 49 -6.72 19.99 -8.66
CA LYS A 49 -6.99 19.02 -7.60
C LYS A 49 -6.55 17.60 -7.99
N GLN A 50 -6.87 17.20 -9.23
CA GLN A 50 -6.53 15.88 -9.76
C GLN A 50 -5.00 15.67 -9.82
N ASN A 51 -4.24 16.67 -10.25
CA ASN A 51 -2.79 16.56 -10.29
C ASN A 51 -2.16 16.51 -8.89
N LEU A 52 -2.67 17.33 -7.96
CA LEU A 52 -2.25 17.26 -6.55
C LEU A 52 -2.48 15.87 -5.96
N PHE A 53 -3.66 15.31 -6.19
CA PHE A 53 -4.01 13.97 -5.74
C PHE A 53 -3.14 12.89 -6.40
N LYS A 54 -2.91 13.00 -7.73
CA LYS A 54 -2.05 12.08 -8.48
C LYS A 54 -0.63 12.04 -7.90
N ILE A 55 -0.04 13.19 -7.57
CA ILE A 55 1.30 13.27 -6.98
C ILE A 55 1.34 12.57 -5.62
N ILE A 56 0.31 12.76 -4.79
CA ILE A 56 0.20 12.08 -3.49
C ILE A 56 0.15 10.56 -3.67
N CYS A 57 -0.72 10.08 -4.55
CA CYS A 57 -0.83 8.65 -4.85
C CYS A 57 0.48 8.08 -5.41
N GLN A 58 1.15 8.79 -6.31
CA GLN A 58 2.46 8.38 -6.84
C GLN A 58 3.49 8.20 -5.73
N GLN A 59 3.60 9.16 -4.83
CA GLN A 59 4.57 9.09 -3.72
C GLN A 59 4.29 7.90 -2.78
N GLU A 60 3.02 7.65 -2.45
CA GLU A 60 2.66 6.54 -1.56
C GLU A 60 2.88 5.17 -2.23
N ILE A 61 2.52 5.04 -3.50
CA ILE A 61 2.79 3.83 -4.28
C ILE A 61 4.29 3.61 -4.42
N GLN A 62 5.08 4.63 -4.74
CA GLN A 62 6.53 4.52 -4.87
C GLN A 62 7.20 4.10 -3.56
N LYS A 63 6.76 4.62 -2.40
CA LYS A 63 7.27 4.20 -1.09
C LYS A 63 7.01 2.72 -0.85
N MET A 64 5.79 2.25 -1.10
CA MET A 64 5.43 0.84 -0.96
C MET A 64 6.25 -0.05 -1.92
N LEU A 65 6.32 0.34 -3.18
CA LEU A 65 7.02 -0.42 -4.21
C LEU A 65 8.53 -0.45 -4.00
N LYS A 66 9.13 0.63 -3.49
CA LYS A 66 10.57 0.67 -3.17
C LYS A 66 10.93 -0.41 -2.15
N ILE A 67 10.13 -0.58 -1.11
CA ILE A 67 10.36 -1.62 -0.12
C ILE A 67 10.34 -3.01 -0.77
N LEU A 68 9.39 -3.24 -1.70
CA LEU A 68 9.29 -4.51 -2.43
C LEU A 68 10.41 -4.70 -3.46
N ALA A 69 10.93 -3.62 -4.05
CA ALA A 69 11.97 -3.69 -5.07
C ALA A 69 13.33 -4.20 -4.53
N ASP A 70 13.57 -3.98 -3.23
CA ASP A 70 14.82 -4.35 -2.57
C ASP A 70 14.81 -5.79 -2.02
N ILE A 71 13.65 -6.48 -2.06
CA ILE A 71 13.50 -7.82 -1.48
C ILE A 71 14.09 -8.95 -2.33
N PRO A 72 13.88 -9.00 -3.67
CA PRO A 72 14.38 -10.11 -4.47
C PRO A 72 15.92 -10.04 -4.62
N GLN A 73 16.62 -10.85 -3.84
CA GLN A 73 18.05 -11.07 -3.95
C GLN A 73 18.31 -12.54 -4.23
N GLU A 74 19.32 -12.86 -5.05
CA GLU A 74 19.56 -14.24 -5.50
C GLU A 74 19.77 -15.23 -4.35
N ASP A 75 20.35 -14.78 -3.24
CA ASP A 75 20.71 -15.62 -2.10
C ASP A 75 19.64 -15.70 -1.00
N ILE A 76 18.49 -15.02 -1.16
CA ILE A 76 17.43 -15.08 -0.17
C ILE A 76 16.63 -16.37 -0.30
N SER A 77 16.26 -17.01 0.82
CA SER A 77 15.31 -18.12 0.81
C SER A 77 13.91 -17.65 0.41
N PHE A 78 13.09 -18.57 -0.15
CA PHE A 78 11.70 -18.21 -0.46
C PHE A 78 10.89 -17.87 0.79
N GLU A 79 11.20 -18.51 1.91
CA GLU A 79 10.57 -18.23 3.21
C GLU A 79 10.86 -16.80 3.70
N ASP A 80 12.12 -16.37 3.62
CA ASP A 80 12.54 -15.02 4.00
C ASP A 80 11.97 -13.97 3.03
N PHE A 81 11.86 -14.33 1.75
CA PHE A 81 11.22 -13.47 0.75
C PHE A 81 9.74 -13.20 1.11
N ILE A 82 8.96 -14.26 1.43
CA ILE A 82 7.56 -14.11 1.86
C ILE A 82 7.46 -13.30 3.15
N GLU A 83 8.32 -13.57 4.12
CA GLU A 83 8.36 -12.83 5.39
C GLU A 83 8.58 -11.33 5.16
N LYS A 84 9.59 -10.98 4.36
CA LYS A 84 9.90 -9.58 4.04
C LYS A 84 8.75 -8.86 3.33
N ILE A 85 8.04 -9.53 2.40
CA ILE A 85 6.87 -8.92 1.74
C ILE A 85 5.75 -8.66 2.76
N ILE A 86 5.45 -9.64 3.62
CA ILE A 86 4.43 -9.49 4.67
C ILE A 86 4.78 -8.35 5.61
N GLU A 87 6.03 -8.31 6.09
CA GLU A 87 6.52 -7.25 6.98
C GLU A 87 6.45 -5.87 6.33
N ALA A 88 6.89 -5.76 5.07
CA ALA A 88 6.85 -4.52 4.30
C ALA A 88 5.42 -3.99 4.17
N GLN A 89 4.47 -4.86 3.86
CA GLN A 89 3.07 -4.48 3.70
C GLN A 89 2.42 -4.10 5.03
N ILE A 90 2.63 -4.88 6.10
CA ILE A 90 2.11 -4.55 7.43
C ILE A 90 2.72 -3.25 7.95
N GLY A 91 4.03 -3.03 7.75
CA GLY A 91 4.69 -1.77 8.06
C GLY A 91 4.09 -0.58 7.30
N PHE A 92 3.80 -0.75 6.00
CA PHE A 92 3.11 0.27 5.22
C PHE A 92 1.72 0.58 5.77
N LEU A 93 0.92 -0.44 6.10
CA LEU A 93 -0.42 -0.29 6.65
C LEU A 93 -0.41 0.41 8.02
N LYS A 94 0.53 0.05 8.90
CA LYS A 94 0.71 0.73 10.21
C LYS A 94 1.01 2.23 10.05
N ASN A 95 1.84 2.59 9.06
CA ASN A 95 2.21 3.98 8.78
C ASN A 95 1.16 4.76 7.97
N ASN A 96 0.19 4.07 7.38
CA ASN A 96 -0.87 4.64 6.54
C ASN A 96 -2.23 3.97 6.83
N PRO A 97 -2.76 4.09 8.06
CA PRO A 97 -3.92 3.31 8.51
C PRO A 97 -5.19 3.57 7.70
N ASP A 98 -5.34 4.77 7.14
CA ASP A 98 -6.50 5.15 6.34
C ASP A 98 -6.39 4.72 4.86
N ALA A 99 -5.19 4.35 4.40
CA ALA A 99 -4.96 4.03 2.99
C ALA A 99 -5.84 2.88 2.46
N PRO A 100 -6.08 1.76 3.17
CA PRO A 100 -6.95 0.69 2.69
C PRO A 100 -8.39 1.16 2.50
N PHE A 101 -8.94 1.90 3.47
CA PHE A 101 -10.31 2.42 3.41
C PHE A 101 -10.47 3.42 2.28
N PHE A 102 -9.50 4.31 2.12
CA PHE A 102 -9.43 5.26 1.03
C PHE A 102 -9.43 4.54 -0.33
N ILE A 103 -8.51 3.58 -0.55
CA ILE A 103 -8.41 2.84 -1.82
C ILE A 103 -9.73 2.10 -2.12
N ILE A 104 -10.30 1.37 -1.16
CA ILE A 104 -11.55 0.63 -1.34
C ILE A 104 -12.71 1.60 -1.66
N GLY A 105 -12.79 2.73 -0.97
CA GLY A 105 -13.80 3.76 -1.21
C GLY A 105 -13.72 4.36 -2.60
N GLU A 106 -12.53 4.75 -3.04
CA GLU A 106 -12.31 5.38 -4.35
C GLU A 106 -12.50 4.38 -5.50
N LEU A 107 -12.06 3.14 -5.36
CA LEU A 107 -12.27 2.10 -6.37
C LEU A 107 -13.76 1.83 -6.65
N ARG A 108 -14.61 2.03 -5.65
CA ARG A 108 -16.06 1.80 -5.75
C ARG A 108 -16.80 2.97 -6.42
N HIS A 109 -16.37 4.20 -6.18
CA HIS A 109 -17.17 5.39 -6.47
C HIS A 109 -16.59 6.31 -7.55
N ASN A 110 -15.31 6.18 -7.90
CA ASN A 110 -14.64 7.15 -8.77
C ASN A 110 -13.87 6.50 -9.92
N SER A 111 -14.46 6.53 -11.12
CA SER A 111 -13.85 5.97 -12.33
C SER A 111 -12.55 6.69 -12.74
N GLU A 112 -12.40 7.98 -12.46
CA GLU A 112 -11.18 8.74 -12.77
C GLU A 112 -10.03 8.36 -11.85
N VAL A 113 -10.31 8.20 -10.54
CA VAL A 113 -9.32 7.71 -9.58
C VAL A 113 -8.90 6.30 -9.92
N LEU A 114 -9.85 5.42 -10.27
CA LEU A 114 -9.54 4.06 -10.71
C LEU A 114 -8.63 4.04 -11.96
N LYS A 115 -8.92 4.89 -12.95
CA LYS A 115 -8.08 5.01 -14.15
C LYS A 115 -6.67 5.47 -13.79
N MET A 116 -6.55 6.49 -12.98
CA MET A 116 -5.28 7.03 -12.51
C MET A 116 -4.48 5.98 -11.71
N MET A 117 -5.11 5.26 -10.78
CA MET A 117 -4.47 4.18 -10.02
C MET A 117 -3.97 3.07 -10.93
N ARG A 118 -4.76 2.68 -11.94
CA ARG A 118 -4.34 1.69 -12.95
C ARG A 118 -3.10 2.15 -13.72
N GLU A 119 -3.04 3.41 -14.13
CA GLU A 119 -1.88 4.00 -14.82
C GLU A 119 -0.64 3.94 -13.92
N LEU A 120 -0.75 4.37 -12.65
CA LEU A 120 0.34 4.35 -11.68
C LEU A 120 0.86 2.93 -11.39
N PHE A 121 -0.04 1.98 -11.16
CA PHE A 121 0.35 0.58 -10.96
C PHE A 121 0.94 -0.04 -12.23
N SER A 122 0.47 0.35 -13.42
CA SER A 122 1.06 -0.10 -14.68
C SER A 122 2.46 0.47 -14.91
N GLU A 123 2.70 1.71 -14.49
CA GLU A 123 3.99 2.38 -14.66
C GLU A 123 5.05 1.82 -13.68
N PHE A 124 4.71 1.74 -12.40
CA PHE A 124 5.66 1.37 -11.35
C PHE A 124 5.61 -0.10 -10.93
N GLY A 125 4.44 -0.73 -11.04
CA GLY A 125 4.23 -2.10 -10.57
C GLY A 125 4.80 -3.17 -11.50
N LYS A 126 4.80 -2.94 -12.82
CA LYS A 126 5.24 -3.94 -13.80
C LYS A 126 6.68 -4.38 -13.61
N GLU A 127 7.59 -3.46 -13.34
CA GLU A 127 9.00 -3.78 -13.11
C GLU A 127 9.17 -4.66 -11.88
N ILE A 128 8.49 -4.32 -10.78
CA ILE A 128 8.61 -5.04 -9.52
C ILE A 128 7.96 -6.42 -9.60
N VAL A 129 6.77 -6.51 -10.17
CA VAL A 129 6.12 -7.80 -10.42
C VAL A 129 6.99 -8.66 -11.34
N GLY A 130 7.65 -8.05 -12.34
CA GLY A 130 8.62 -8.73 -13.21
C GLY A 130 9.80 -9.32 -12.42
N LYS A 131 10.40 -8.56 -11.50
CA LYS A 131 11.48 -9.03 -10.63
C LYS A 131 11.02 -10.19 -9.73
N ILE A 132 9.85 -10.07 -9.12
CA ILE A 132 9.25 -11.13 -8.29
C ILE A 132 9.02 -12.39 -9.13
N ARG A 133 8.49 -12.25 -10.35
CA ARG A 133 8.27 -13.38 -11.26
C ARG A 133 9.57 -14.10 -11.60
N LEU A 134 10.62 -13.37 -11.92
CA LEU A 134 11.93 -13.96 -12.20
C LEU A 134 12.50 -14.72 -10.98
N PHE A 135 12.35 -14.15 -9.79
CA PHE A 135 12.76 -14.80 -8.55
C PHE A 135 11.97 -16.10 -8.30
N VAL A 136 10.64 -16.07 -8.41
CA VAL A 136 9.80 -17.27 -8.25
C VAL A 136 10.14 -18.34 -9.27
N GLN A 137 10.30 -17.97 -10.55
CA GLN A 137 10.69 -18.90 -11.61
C GLN A 137 12.07 -19.52 -11.37
N MET A 138 13.03 -18.75 -10.86
CA MET A 138 14.35 -19.27 -10.47
C MET A 138 14.21 -20.33 -9.36
N LYS A 139 13.40 -20.09 -8.34
CA LYS A 139 13.16 -21.03 -7.24
C LYS A 139 12.43 -22.30 -7.72
N GLN A 140 11.47 -22.14 -8.61
CA GLN A 140 10.77 -23.28 -9.27
C GLN A 140 11.73 -24.13 -10.11
N SER A 141 12.62 -23.49 -10.89
CA SER A 141 13.61 -24.24 -11.71
C SER A 141 14.63 -25.02 -10.89
N LYS A 142 14.87 -24.61 -9.63
CA LYS A 142 15.70 -25.35 -8.65
C LYS A 142 14.93 -26.45 -7.92
N GLY A 143 13.64 -26.62 -8.17
CA GLY A 143 12.79 -27.60 -7.46
C GLY A 143 12.45 -27.21 -6.01
N GLU A 144 12.66 -25.94 -5.64
CA GLU A 144 12.39 -25.45 -4.28
C GLU A 144 10.89 -25.13 -4.09
N LEU A 145 10.14 -24.94 -5.18
CA LEU A 145 8.72 -24.56 -5.17
C LEU A 145 7.94 -25.39 -6.18
N ASN A 146 6.68 -25.67 -5.83
CA ASN A 146 5.67 -26.14 -6.78
C ASN A 146 5.35 -25.07 -7.82
N ASP A 147 4.54 -25.45 -8.83
CA ASP A 147 4.00 -24.48 -9.78
C ASP A 147 3.02 -23.55 -9.06
N VAL A 148 3.43 -22.29 -8.89
CA VAL A 148 2.65 -21.23 -8.24
C VAL A 148 2.57 -20.01 -9.14
N SER A 149 1.36 -19.47 -9.30
CA SER A 149 1.12 -18.19 -9.97
C SER A 149 1.61 -17.05 -9.08
N VAL A 150 2.46 -16.20 -9.63
CA VAL A 150 2.94 -14.99 -8.93
C VAL A 150 1.77 -14.04 -8.65
N GLU A 151 0.80 -13.98 -9.55
CA GLU A 151 -0.40 -13.18 -9.43
C GLU A 151 -1.24 -13.64 -8.22
N ASP A 152 -1.50 -14.94 -8.11
CA ASP A 152 -2.26 -15.50 -6.98
C ASP A 152 -1.51 -15.32 -5.66
N LEU A 153 -0.20 -15.55 -5.65
CA LEU A 153 0.66 -15.31 -4.48
C LEU A 153 0.56 -13.88 -3.97
N LEU A 154 0.66 -12.90 -4.87
CA LEU A 154 0.56 -11.48 -4.49
C LEU A 154 -0.85 -11.10 -4.03
N ILE A 155 -1.88 -11.63 -4.68
CA ILE A 155 -3.28 -11.41 -4.29
C ILE A 155 -3.53 -11.99 -2.89
N ASP A 156 -3.07 -13.21 -2.62
CA ASP A 156 -3.21 -13.85 -1.32
C ASP A 156 -2.53 -13.05 -0.21
N ILE A 157 -1.27 -12.64 -0.41
CA ILE A 157 -0.53 -11.83 0.57
C ILE A 157 -1.25 -10.51 0.84
N VAL A 158 -1.65 -9.79 -0.22
CA VAL A 158 -2.33 -8.50 -0.09
C VAL A 158 -3.67 -8.66 0.61
N SER A 159 -4.49 -9.62 0.18
CA SER A 159 -5.83 -9.83 0.73
C SER A 159 -5.79 -10.23 2.20
N LEU A 160 -4.92 -11.16 2.57
CA LEU A 160 -4.79 -11.64 3.95
C LEU A 160 -4.26 -10.55 4.89
N ASN A 161 -3.27 -9.77 4.46
CA ASN A 161 -2.72 -8.69 5.28
C ASN A 161 -3.68 -7.52 5.40
N VAL A 162 -4.25 -7.03 4.29
CA VAL A 162 -5.19 -5.90 4.30
C VAL A 162 -6.41 -6.24 5.13
N MET A 163 -7.00 -7.43 4.93
CA MET A 163 -8.19 -7.82 5.70
C MET A 163 -7.88 -8.04 7.18
N SER A 164 -6.70 -8.55 7.52
CA SER A 164 -6.27 -8.64 8.92
C SER A 164 -6.14 -7.26 9.55
N PHE A 165 -5.60 -6.28 8.82
CA PHE A 165 -5.42 -4.91 9.31
C PHE A 165 -6.76 -4.17 9.45
N VAL A 166 -7.57 -4.19 8.41
CA VAL A 166 -8.87 -3.47 8.37
C VAL A 166 -9.88 -4.10 9.33
N GLY A 167 -9.94 -5.43 9.37
CA GLY A 167 -10.94 -6.17 10.13
C GLY A 167 -10.58 -6.45 11.60
N GLN A 168 -9.38 -6.09 12.05
CA GLN A 168 -8.86 -6.50 13.37
C GLN A 168 -9.80 -6.17 14.54
N VAL A 169 -10.35 -4.94 14.59
CA VAL A 169 -11.25 -4.52 15.67
C VAL A 169 -12.51 -5.38 15.69
N LEU A 170 -13.08 -5.65 14.52
CA LEU A 170 -14.27 -6.47 14.37
C LEU A 170 -13.98 -7.93 14.75
N PHE A 171 -12.88 -8.50 14.25
CA PHE A 171 -12.53 -9.89 14.52
C PHE A 171 -12.19 -10.15 15.98
N THR A 172 -11.48 -9.24 16.63
CA THR A 172 -11.16 -9.38 18.06
C THR A 172 -12.41 -9.35 18.93
N GLN A 173 -13.41 -8.54 18.57
CA GLN A 173 -14.68 -8.49 19.28
C GLN A 173 -15.58 -9.69 19.02
N ILE A 174 -15.75 -10.09 17.74
CA ILE A 174 -16.63 -11.21 17.38
C ILE A 174 -16.09 -12.56 17.86
N LEU A 175 -14.76 -12.74 17.81
CA LEU A 175 -14.12 -14.00 18.18
C LEU A 175 -13.73 -14.04 19.68
N GLU A 176 -14.19 -13.04 20.47
CA GLU A 176 -13.92 -12.93 21.91
C GLU A 176 -12.44 -13.17 22.25
N MET A 177 -11.57 -12.63 21.39
CA MET A 177 -10.14 -12.80 21.59
C MET A 177 -9.70 -11.96 22.79
N ASP A 178 -9.00 -12.58 23.72
CA ASP A 178 -8.44 -11.89 24.87
C ASP A 178 -7.74 -10.60 24.45
N SER A 179 -7.79 -9.57 25.31
CA SER A 179 -7.35 -8.20 25.09
C SER A 179 -5.90 -8.10 24.59
N GLN A 180 -5.70 -8.54 23.34
CA GLN A 180 -4.44 -8.37 22.65
C GLN A 180 -4.38 -6.95 22.11
N THR A 181 -3.23 -6.35 22.22
CA THR A 181 -2.96 -5.10 21.52
C THR A 181 -3.07 -5.33 20.00
N GLN A 182 -3.31 -4.27 19.25
CA GLN A 182 -3.25 -4.32 17.78
C GLN A 182 -1.94 -4.94 17.28
N GLU A 183 -0.86 -4.66 17.98
CA GLU A 183 0.48 -5.17 17.67
C GLU A 183 0.53 -6.68 17.78
N ASP A 184 0.10 -7.24 18.93
CA ASP A 184 0.09 -8.70 19.15
C ASP A 184 -0.77 -9.44 18.15
N PHE A 185 -1.94 -8.87 17.78
CA PHE A 185 -2.79 -9.45 16.75
C PHE A 185 -2.08 -9.50 15.40
N LEU A 186 -1.46 -8.39 14.96
CA LEU A 186 -0.79 -8.32 13.66
C LEU A 186 0.45 -9.22 13.61
N GLU A 187 1.23 -9.30 14.69
CA GLU A 187 2.39 -10.21 14.77
C GLU A 187 1.95 -11.68 14.63
N ARG A 188 0.91 -12.09 15.35
CA ARG A 188 0.35 -13.43 15.20
C ARG A 188 -0.17 -13.66 13.78
N ARG A 189 -0.82 -12.66 13.16
CA ARG A 189 -1.31 -12.76 11.77
C ARG A 189 -0.17 -12.94 10.78
N LYS A 190 0.94 -12.21 10.91
CA LYS A 190 2.13 -12.36 10.07
C LYS A 190 2.63 -13.82 10.05
N ILE A 191 2.81 -14.40 11.24
CA ILE A 191 3.26 -15.78 11.38
C ILE A 191 2.29 -16.76 10.72
N HIS A 192 0.98 -16.57 10.96
CA HIS A 192 -0.04 -17.45 10.39
C HIS A 192 -0.13 -17.34 8.87
N ILE A 193 -0.11 -16.13 8.32
CA ILE A 193 -0.16 -15.88 6.87
C ILE A 193 1.07 -16.48 6.19
N LYS A 194 2.27 -16.27 6.74
CA LYS A 194 3.50 -16.90 6.25
C LYS A 194 3.34 -18.42 6.17
N LYS A 195 2.89 -19.05 7.26
CA LYS A 195 2.67 -20.50 7.33
C LYS A 195 1.65 -20.98 6.29
N LEU A 196 0.54 -20.27 6.14
CA LEU A 196 -0.53 -20.62 5.19
C LEU A 196 -0.01 -20.59 3.75
N ILE A 197 0.69 -19.52 3.37
CA ILE A 197 1.26 -19.38 2.03
C ILE A 197 2.29 -20.48 1.76
N LEU A 198 3.20 -20.70 2.69
CA LEU A 198 4.26 -21.70 2.52
C LEU A 198 3.73 -23.14 2.47
N SER A 199 2.64 -23.45 3.18
CA SER A 199 2.03 -24.80 3.17
C SER A 199 1.40 -25.16 1.82
N ASN A 200 1.01 -24.18 1.02
CA ASN A 200 0.41 -24.40 -0.31
C ASN A 200 1.45 -24.44 -1.44
N ILE A 201 2.69 -24.06 -1.18
CA ILE A 201 3.69 -23.81 -2.22
C ILE A 201 4.88 -24.80 -2.14
N LYS A 202 5.14 -25.39 -0.98
CA LYS A 202 6.21 -26.38 -0.81
C LYS A 202 5.74 -27.77 -1.21
N SER A 203 6.60 -28.46 -1.94
CA SER A 203 6.46 -29.89 -2.26
C SER A 203 6.59 -30.73 -1.02
#